data_94fedd049ddae221d4c1ec4a01b3ca97
#
_entry.id   94fedd049ddae221d4c1ec4a01b3ca97
#
_cell.length_a   1.000
_cell.length_b   1.000
_cell.length_c   1.000
_cell.angle_alpha   90.00
_cell.angle_beta   90.00
_cell.angle_gamma   90.00
#
_symmetry.space_group_name_H-M   'P 1'
#
loop_
_entity.id
_entity.type
_entity.pdbx_description
1 polymer ?
#
loop_
_entity_poly.entity_id
_entity_poly.type
_entity_poly.pdbx_seq_one_letter_code
_entity_poly.pdbx_strand_id
1 'polypeptide(L)'
;MHRYATSMLATCAIAVMAFNNPAIAADFAPVQRETDFRALVEGRDLTRFGIRLQVLREGQITGRGFGVQVGGDWEWRDGYFCRTLEFGASGDPLNCQLVLRNGNTLRFISDRGEGDYADFRVR
;
A
#
# COMPACT_ATOMS: atom_id res chain seq x y z
N MET A 1 11.17 -69.11 30.93
CA MET A 1 11.29 -67.64 31.11
C MET A 1 11.18 -66.97 29.77
N HIS A 2 10.05 -66.37 29.52
CA HIS A 2 9.82 -65.69 28.29
C HIS A 2 10.00 -64.18 28.51
N ARG A 3 10.97 -63.59 27.83
CA ARG A 3 11.12 -62.13 27.80
C ARG A 3 10.37 -61.59 26.55
N TYR A 4 9.32 -60.89 26.84
CA TYR A 4 8.64 -60.15 25.78
C TYR A 4 9.33 -58.84 25.59
N ALA A 5 9.96 -58.70 24.45
CA ALA A 5 10.46 -57.39 24.00
C ALA A 5 9.27 -56.61 23.52
N THR A 6 8.85 -55.66 24.30
CA THR A 6 7.88 -54.68 23.87
C THR A 6 8.57 -53.70 22.92
N SER A 7 8.30 -53.89 21.67
CA SER A 7 8.73 -52.94 20.64
C SER A 7 7.88 -51.66 20.76
N MET A 8 8.45 -50.61 21.30
CA MET A 8 7.84 -49.30 21.28
C MET A 8 7.97 -48.76 19.87
N LEU A 9 6.89 -48.79 19.13
CA LEU A 9 6.74 -48.05 17.92
C LEU A 9 6.58 -46.57 18.27
N ALA A 10 7.68 -45.82 18.11
CA ALA A 10 7.61 -44.38 18.16
C ALA A 10 6.93 -43.90 16.88
N THR A 11 5.68 -43.52 16.99
CA THR A 11 4.95 -42.81 15.93
C THR A 11 5.46 -41.39 15.90
N CYS A 12 6.35 -41.11 14.95
CA CYS A 12 6.67 -39.72 14.61
C CYS A 12 5.43 -39.09 13.96
N ALA A 13 4.72 -38.28 14.74
CA ALA A 13 3.70 -37.41 14.19
C ALA A 13 4.43 -36.30 13.42
N ILE A 14 4.43 -36.40 12.12
CA ILE A 14 4.90 -35.31 11.25
C ILE A 14 3.79 -34.26 11.28
N ALA A 15 4.02 -33.18 12.03
CA ALA A 15 3.16 -32.01 11.95
C ALA A 15 3.37 -31.37 10.57
N VAL A 16 2.42 -31.58 9.68
CA VAL A 16 2.38 -30.85 8.42
C VAL A 16 1.96 -29.42 8.75
N MET A 17 2.93 -28.51 8.84
CA MET A 17 2.62 -27.10 8.87
C MET A 17 2.13 -26.69 7.49
N ALA A 18 0.83 -26.46 7.39
CA ALA A 18 0.27 -25.82 6.23
C ALA A 18 0.73 -24.35 6.24
N PHE A 19 1.73 -24.05 5.43
CA PHE A 19 2.08 -22.66 5.14
C PHE A 19 0.99 -22.10 4.25
N ASN A 20 0.03 -21.40 4.84
CA ASN A 20 -0.80 -20.49 4.09
C ASN A 20 0.11 -19.36 3.62
N ASN A 21 0.54 -19.44 2.39
CA ASN A 21 1.29 -18.36 1.75
C ASN A 21 0.30 -17.47 1.01
N PRO A 22 -0.18 -16.35 1.61
CA PRO A 22 -1.02 -15.40 0.90
C PRO A 22 -0.11 -14.59 -0.02
N ALA A 23 0.33 -15.21 -1.13
CA ALA A 23 1.34 -14.67 -2.03
C ALA A 23 1.01 -13.27 -2.56
N ILE A 24 -0.28 -12.91 -2.63
CA ILE A 24 -0.72 -11.62 -3.15
C ILE A 24 -0.78 -10.57 -2.04
N ALA A 25 -1.28 -10.93 -0.86
CA ALA A 25 -1.38 -9.99 0.26
C ALA A 25 -0.03 -9.70 0.92
N ALA A 26 0.94 -10.66 0.84
CA ALA A 26 2.26 -10.52 1.43
C ALA A 26 3.15 -9.51 0.70
N ASP A 27 2.82 -9.19 -0.57
CA ASP A 27 3.65 -8.32 -1.40
C ASP A 27 3.46 -6.83 -1.09
N PHE A 28 2.35 -6.44 -0.48
CA PHE A 28 2.10 -5.08 -0.06
C PHE A 28 2.41 -4.88 1.42
N ALA A 29 3.23 -3.88 1.72
CA ALA A 29 3.59 -3.51 3.09
C ALA A 29 3.13 -2.09 3.41
N PRO A 30 2.62 -1.82 4.62
CA PRO A 30 2.21 -0.47 4.99
C PRO A 30 3.38 0.50 5.01
N VAL A 31 3.16 1.71 4.48
CA VAL A 31 4.03 2.87 4.65
C VAL A 31 3.46 3.67 5.80
N GLN A 32 4.12 3.62 6.97
CA GLN A 32 3.56 4.17 8.20
C GLN A 32 4.13 5.53 8.59
N ARG A 33 5.35 5.84 8.13
CA ARG A 33 6.04 7.07 8.51
C ARG A 33 6.10 8.06 7.35
N GLU A 34 5.92 9.33 7.69
CA GLU A 34 6.02 10.42 6.71
C GLU A 34 7.37 10.44 5.99
N THR A 35 8.46 10.23 6.71
CA THR A 35 9.80 10.21 6.12
C THR A 35 9.95 9.13 5.06
N ASP A 36 9.38 7.96 5.28
CA ASP A 36 9.41 6.86 4.32
C ASP A 36 8.56 7.18 3.09
N PHE A 37 7.38 7.77 3.31
CA PHE A 37 6.52 8.20 2.22
C PHE A 37 7.18 9.29 1.36
N ARG A 38 7.76 10.31 1.99
CA ARG A 38 8.46 11.37 1.28
C ARG A 38 9.61 10.84 0.43
N ALA A 39 10.38 9.90 0.97
CA ALA A 39 11.49 9.28 0.23
C ALA A 39 11.01 8.53 -1.02
N LEU A 40 9.79 8.00 -1.00
CA LEU A 40 9.23 7.28 -2.13
C LEU A 40 8.72 8.20 -3.25
N VAL A 41 8.15 9.35 -2.90
CA VAL A 41 7.43 10.21 -3.86
C VAL A 41 8.21 11.46 -4.27
N GLU A 42 9.18 11.90 -3.50
CA GLU A 42 9.89 13.14 -3.73
C GLU A 42 10.65 13.13 -5.05
N GLY A 43 10.39 14.12 -5.90
CA GLY A 43 11.01 14.24 -7.22
C GLY A 43 10.58 13.19 -8.23
N ARG A 44 9.50 12.46 -7.96
CA ARG A 44 9.02 11.37 -8.81
C ARG A 44 7.59 11.59 -9.27
N ASP A 45 7.27 10.94 -10.38
CA ASP A 45 5.91 10.91 -10.90
C ASP A 45 5.17 9.68 -10.36
N LEU A 46 3.91 9.87 -10.00
CA LEU A 46 2.98 8.80 -9.70
C LEU A 46 2.09 8.62 -10.92
N THR A 47 2.14 7.45 -11.54
CA THR A 47 1.42 7.20 -12.80
C THR A 47 0.47 6.04 -12.69
N ARG A 48 -0.68 6.19 -13.34
CA ARG A 48 -1.61 5.12 -13.69
C ARG A 48 -2.25 5.48 -15.02
N PHE A 49 -3.03 4.59 -15.59
CA PHE A 49 -3.61 4.80 -16.91
C PHE A 49 -4.27 6.19 -17.05
N GLY A 50 -3.72 7.02 -17.94
CA GLY A 50 -4.24 8.35 -18.23
C GLY A 50 -3.95 9.41 -17.16
N ILE A 51 -3.24 9.07 -16.10
CA ILE A 51 -3.00 9.97 -14.97
C ILE A 51 -1.51 10.03 -14.65
N ARG A 52 -1.02 11.24 -14.40
CA ARG A 52 0.33 11.50 -13.90
C ARG A 52 0.24 12.58 -12.83
N LEU A 53 0.68 12.26 -11.63
CA LEU A 53 0.65 13.17 -10.48
C LEU A 53 2.04 13.33 -9.90
N GLN A 54 2.26 14.49 -9.26
CA GLN A 54 3.43 14.77 -8.45
C GLN A 54 2.97 15.19 -7.06
N VAL A 55 3.50 14.54 -6.06
CA VAL A 55 3.26 14.86 -4.66
C VAL A 55 4.43 15.69 -4.20
N LEU A 56 4.23 16.99 -4.09
CA LEU A 56 5.31 17.94 -3.83
C LEU A 56 5.62 18.03 -2.34
N ARG A 57 6.89 18.30 -2.07
CA ARG A 57 7.43 18.43 -0.70
C ARG A 57 6.67 19.45 0.14
N GLU A 58 6.23 20.54 -0.48
CA GLU A 58 5.61 21.68 0.19
C GLU A 58 4.14 21.44 0.58
N GLY A 59 3.58 20.28 0.26
CA GLY A 59 2.21 19.94 0.60
C GLY A 59 1.22 20.12 -0.53
N GLN A 60 1.70 20.25 -1.76
CA GLN A 60 0.84 20.37 -2.94
C GLN A 60 0.83 19.08 -3.76
N ILE A 61 -0.26 18.86 -4.49
CA ILE A 61 -0.36 17.84 -5.53
C ILE A 61 -0.58 18.55 -6.85
N THR A 62 0.18 18.16 -7.87
CA THR A 62 0.02 18.68 -9.23
C THR A 62 0.00 17.54 -10.22
N GLY A 63 -0.49 17.79 -11.42
CA GLY A 63 -0.43 16.81 -12.49
C GLY A 63 -1.55 16.95 -13.49
N ARG A 64 -1.80 15.87 -14.22
CA ARG A 64 -2.84 15.76 -15.23
C ARG A 64 -3.53 14.40 -15.17
N GLY A 65 -4.83 14.40 -15.42
CA GLY A 65 -5.61 13.19 -15.58
C GLY A 65 -6.52 13.32 -16.79
N PHE A 66 -6.37 12.44 -17.77
CA PHE A 66 -7.16 12.45 -19.01
C PHE A 66 -7.18 13.82 -19.70
N GLY A 67 -6.01 14.48 -19.72
CA GLY A 67 -5.86 15.83 -20.31
C GLY A 67 -6.34 16.98 -19.45
N VAL A 68 -6.92 16.72 -18.27
CA VAL A 68 -7.41 17.73 -17.34
C VAL A 68 -6.36 17.98 -16.26
N GLN A 69 -6.17 19.24 -15.90
CA GLN A 69 -5.26 19.62 -14.83
C GLN A 69 -5.77 19.13 -13.49
N VAL A 70 -4.88 18.48 -12.72
CA VAL A 70 -5.14 18.01 -11.37
C VAL A 70 -4.33 18.85 -10.40
N GLY A 71 -4.97 19.29 -9.32
CA GLY A 71 -4.34 19.98 -8.21
C GLY A 71 -4.83 19.42 -6.89
N GLY A 72 -4.24 19.88 -5.81
CA GLY A 72 -4.67 19.53 -4.47
C GLY A 72 -3.62 19.84 -3.43
N ASP A 73 -3.98 19.51 -2.20
CA ASP A 73 -3.13 19.67 -1.03
C ASP A 73 -3.04 18.34 -0.29
N TRP A 74 -1.93 18.11 0.37
CA TRP A 74 -1.72 16.90 1.16
C TRP A 74 -0.95 17.20 2.43
N GLU A 75 -1.15 16.34 3.41
CA GLU A 75 -0.35 16.27 4.63
C GLU A 75 -0.32 14.83 5.13
N TRP A 76 0.72 14.51 5.91
CA TRP A 76 0.78 13.22 6.59
C TRP A 76 0.26 13.40 8.00
N ARG A 77 -0.75 12.62 8.38
CA ARG A 77 -1.40 12.71 9.68
C ARG A 77 -1.68 11.32 10.22
N ASP A 78 -1.19 11.03 11.40
CA ASP A 78 -1.46 9.77 12.12
C ASP A 78 -1.18 8.49 11.30
N GLY A 79 -0.15 8.53 10.44
CA GLY A 79 0.20 7.40 9.59
C GLY A 79 -0.57 7.32 8.28
N TYR A 80 -1.33 8.36 7.93
CA TYR A 80 -2.13 8.41 6.71
C TYR A 80 -1.74 9.57 5.80
N PHE A 81 -1.92 9.33 4.51
CA PHE A 81 -1.82 10.36 3.48
C PHE A 81 -3.17 11.06 3.35
N CYS A 82 -3.30 12.25 3.90
CA CYS A 82 -4.53 13.04 3.89
C CYS A 82 -4.47 14.06 2.77
N ARG A 83 -5.42 14.02 1.83
CA ARG A 83 -5.36 14.89 0.65
C ARG A 83 -6.72 15.37 0.21
N THR A 84 -6.73 16.53 -0.46
CA THR A 84 -7.82 16.99 -1.32
C THR A 84 -7.36 16.87 -2.76
N LEU A 85 -8.26 16.70 -3.71
CA LEU A 85 -7.97 16.72 -5.13
C LEU A 85 -8.95 17.60 -5.88
N GLU A 86 -8.47 18.27 -6.92
CA GLU A 86 -9.26 19.08 -7.84
C GLU A 86 -9.00 18.61 -9.26
N PHE A 87 -10.06 18.34 -10.01
CA PHE A 87 -10.05 17.98 -11.42
C PHE A 87 -10.83 19.05 -12.19
N GLY A 88 -10.14 20.05 -12.75
CA GLY A 88 -10.83 21.15 -13.40
C GLY A 88 -11.85 21.81 -12.43
N ALA A 89 -13.15 21.74 -12.75
CA ALA A 89 -14.23 22.26 -11.93
C ALA A 89 -14.75 21.27 -10.87
N SER A 90 -14.29 20.02 -10.91
CA SER A 90 -14.68 18.96 -9.95
C SER A 90 -13.63 18.82 -8.87
N GLY A 91 -14.01 18.28 -7.72
CA GLY A 91 -13.07 18.03 -6.63
C GLY A 91 -13.49 16.89 -5.75
N ASP A 92 -12.49 16.24 -5.17
CA ASP A 92 -12.68 15.25 -4.10
C ASP A 92 -12.38 15.93 -2.75
N PRO A 93 -13.24 15.73 -1.76
CA PRO A 93 -13.02 16.30 -0.44
C PRO A 93 -11.81 15.65 0.25
N LEU A 94 -11.41 16.22 1.39
CA LEU A 94 -10.34 15.68 2.21
C LEU A 94 -10.62 14.21 2.55
N ASN A 95 -9.66 13.38 2.26
CA ASN A 95 -9.70 11.96 2.58
C ASN A 95 -8.33 11.50 3.05
N CYS A 96 -8.28 10.83 4.18
CA CYS A 96 -7.06 10.23 4.71
C CYS A 96 -6.96 8.80 4.23
N GLN A 97 -5.83 8.47 3.59
CA GLN A 97 -5.64 7.21 2.90
C GLN A 97 -4.52 6.39 3.54
N LEU A 98 -4.77 5.11 3.67
CA LEU A 98 -3.71 4.16 4.01
C LEU A 98 -2.84 3.96 2.75
N VAL A 99 -1.53 3.99 2.93
CA VAL A 99 -0.59 3.77 1.83
C VAL A 99 0.12 2.44 2.03
N LEU A 100 0.05 1.60 1.02
CA LEU A 100 0.80 0.34 0.96
C LEU A 100 1.79 0.40 -0.20
N ARG A 101 2.89 -0.34 -0.06
CA ARG A 101 3.94 -0.42 -1.08
C ARG A 101 4.21 -1.85 -1.49
N ASN A 102 4.37 -2.05 -2.79
CA ASN A 102 4.94 -3.26 -3.36
C ASN A 102 5.89 -2.85 -4.49
N GLY A 103 7.20 -2.94 -4.26
CA GLY A 103 8.20 -2.48 -5.22
C GLY A 103 8.01 -1.02 -5.58
N ASN A 104 7.80 -0.73 -6.86
CA ASN A 104 7.53 0.61 -7.39
C ASN A 104 6.04 0.95 -7.48
N THR A 105 5.19 0.16 -6.87
CA THR A 105 3.74 0.40 -6.81
C THR A 105 3.35 0.89 -5.44
N LEU A 106 2.63 2.01 -5.39
CA LEU A 106 1.98 2.52 -4.19
C LEU A 106 0.48 2.33 -4.33
N ARG A 107 -0.13 1.76 -3.31
CA ARG A 107 -1.58 1.59 -3.23
C ARG A 107 -2.12 2.57 -2.21
N PHE A 108 -3.06 3.40 -2.64
CA PHE A 108 -3.75 4.35 -1.78
C PHE A 108 -5.16 3.84 -1.52
N ILE A 109 -5.49 3.57 -0.26
CA ILE A 109 -6.79 3.03 0.14
C ILE A 109 -7.54 4.11 0.90
N SER A 110 -8.65 4.57 0.33
CA SER A 110 -9.50 5.61 0.90
C SER A 110 -10.06 5.23 2.26
N ASP A 111 -10.54 6.22 3.00
CA ASP A 111 -11.21 6.05 4.28
C ASP A 111 -10.35 5.26 5.29
N ARG A 112 -9.08 5.66 5.41
CA ARG A 112 -8.11 5.05 6.32
C ARG A 112 -7.92 3.55 6.10
N GLY A 113 -8.04 3.10 4.85
CA GLY A 113 -7.88 1.71 4.46
C GLY A 113 -9.17 0.91 4.38
N GLU A 114 -10.32 1.52 4.62
CA GLU A 114 -11.62 0.84 4.60
C GLU A 114 -12.39 1.00 3.29
N GLY A 115 -11.95 1.92 2.42
CA GLY A 115 -12.63 2.24 1.18
C GLY A 115 -11.97 1.63 -0.06
N ASP A 116 -12.29 2.21 -1.20
CA ASP A 116 -11.72 1.82 -2.48
C ASP A 116 -10.23 2.18 -2.57
N TYR A 117 -9.50 1.51 -3.44
CA TYR A 117 -8.09 1.77 -3.62
C TYR A 117 -7.73 2.12 -5.07
N ALA A 118 -6.60 2.80 -5.20
CA ALA A 118 -5.97 3.08 -6.48
C ALA A 118 -4.48 2.78 -6.40
N ASP A 119 -3.97 2.09 -7.41
CA ASP A 119 -2.55 1.77 -7.54
C ASP A 119 -1.87 2.75 -8.49
N PHE A 120 -0.75 3.29 -8.05
CA PHE A 120 0.12 4.15 -8.85
C PHE A 120 1.50 3.54 -8.94
N ARG A 121 2.10 3.66 -10.11
CA ARG A 121 3.51 3.31 -10.28
C ARG A 121 4.35 4.56 -10.02
N VAL A 122 5.41 4.40 -9.26
CA VAL A 122 6.41 5.44 -9.02
C VAL A 122 7.46 5.38 -10.11
N ARG A 123 7.70 6.50 -10.78
CA ARG A 123 8.66 6.62 -11.89
C ARG A 123 9.66 7.76 -11.66
#